data_974728cdb20c8881880bbcb8d3116c3e
#
_entry.id   974728cdb20c8881880bbcb8d3116c3e
#
_cell.length_a   1.000
_cell.length_b   1.000
_cell.length_c   1.000
_cell.angle_alpha   90.00
_cell.angle_beta   90.00
_cell.angle_gamma   90.00
#
_symmetry.space_group_name_H-M   'P 1'
#
loop_
_entity.id
_entity.type
_entity.pdbx_description
1 polymer ?
#
loop_
_entity_poly.entity_id
_entity_poly.type
_entity_poly.pdbx_seq_one_letter_code
_entity_poly.pdbx_strand_id
1 'polypeptide(L)'
;MRVSPRFVSGFRHGVVVPGMLSLVAVMGACKPKTLLLTVTPSTTRVYGTTPRGDSLLGRGQATVVLKDEGTRITFNADGYRPVSRVFTKADAQSGELRLALTAWRFQINVDPFDAESRVDGVVQPSRSFTLDVERDKSRTLEITKPGFRRIVKRYENLEGTQPPTIERFQLTDRAVLLTVAPAGTTIEVAGKPVGENAAEIAIPPGQCTAVRVVRPGFMPVEKQYCEGAGFAELKLTDKIELRDRMVALAAEPATADIFVAGRKVATGQFNVAIRAGTCTEVRIEAPAFSTQRREYCNQDNSQPIPFEEMVKLGRDEAWDLSMASDQANVNFTIEVGSQRSADDAWKTISQIVTNSFDVLEVTDKETGYLRTGWNVRRFSDKVIRTRVIVKLADANPLKYTIKLASEKSDDGRATVKDDELFREWDRVLLQYKDLINEVQSRLR
;
A
#
# COMPACT_ATOMS: atom_id res chain seq x y z
N MET A 1 -43.07 -5.14 50.17
CA MET A 1 -44.22 -4.62 50.86
C MET A 1 -45.43 -5.07 50.05
N ARG A 2 -46.13 -6.10 50.44
CA ARG A 2 -47.35 -6.10 51.22
C ARG A 2 -48.37 -5.15 50.58
N VAL A 3 -49.60 -5.49 50.20
CA VAL A 3 -50.60 -6.34 50.87
C VAL A 3 -51.75 -6.56 49.87
N SER A 4 -52.29 -7.76 49.80
CA SER A 4 -53.69 -8.06 49.50
C SER A 4 -54.63 -7.62 50.70
N PRO A 5 -55.89 -7.57 50.57
CA PRO A 5 -56.77 -8.72 50.68
C PRO A 5 -58.12 -8.59 49.93
N ARG A 6 -58.77 -9.65 49.51
CA ARG A 6 -59.75 -10.59 50.19
C ARG A 6 -61.17 -10.08 50.40
N PHE A 7 -62.08 -11.00 49.99
CA PHE A 7 -63.39 -11.41 50.56
C PHE A 7 -64.66 -10.58 50.18
N VAL A 8 -65.89 -11.08 49.98
CA VAL A 8 -66.63 -12.20 50.50
C VAL A 8 -67.92 -12.37 49.63
N SER A 9 -68.36 -13.51 49.20
CA SER A 9 -69.48 -14.42 49.47
C SER A 9 -70.88 -13.79 49.73
N GLY A 10 -71.84 -14.40 49.11
CA GLY A 10 -73.24 -14.20 49.48
C GLY A 10 -74.23 -15.12 48.74
N PHE A 11 -74.70 -16.01 49.39
CA PHE A 11 -75.63 -17.11 49.23
C PHE A 11 -77.09 -16.65 49.04
N ARG A 12 -77.95 -17.40 48.31
CA ARG A 12 -79.15 -18.12 48.74
C ARG A 12 -80.38 -17.99 47.83
N HIS A 13 -80.89 -19.21 47.57
CA HIS A 13 -82.25 -19.72 47.50
C HIS A 13 -83.20 -19.20 46.42
N GLY A 14 -83.78 -19.94 45.53
CA GLY A 14 -84.48 -21.22 45.67
C GLY A 14 -85.98 -21.01 45.57
N VAL A 15 -86.60 -21.33 44.42
CA VAL A 15 -88.01 -21.75 44.41
C VAL A 15 -88.22 -22.64 43.13
N VAL A 16 -88.76 -23.81 43.41
CA VAL A 16 -89.28 -24.80 42.44
C VAL A 16 -90.76 -24.59 42.28
N VAL A 17 -91.31 -24.62 41.07
CA VAL A 17 -92.69 -25.08 40.76
C VAL A 17 -92.76 -25.49 39.28
N PRO A 18 -93.61 -26.48 38.92
CA PRO A 18 -93.35 -27.37 37.77
C PRO A 18 -94.27 -27.13 36.56
N GLY A 19 -93.81 -27.70 35.45
CA GLY A 19 -94.69 -28.34 34.48
C GLY A 19 -95.33 -27.48 33.38
N MET A 20 -94.72 -27.56 32.15
CA MET A 20 -95.51 -27.66 30.91
C MET A 20 -94.70 -28.30 29.84
N LEU A 21 -95.09 -29.44 29.33
CA LEU A 21 -94.55 -30.13 28.19
C LEU A 21 -94.82 -29.26 26.94
N SER A 22 -93.77 -28.67 26.39
CA SER A 22 -93.82 -28.06 25.07
C SER A 22 -92.86 -28.83 24.15
N LEU A 23 -93.49 -29.41 23.14
CA LEU A 23 -92.84 -30.09 22.04
C LEU A 23 -91.92 -29.09 21.30
N VAL A 24 -90.65 -29.10 21.65
CA VAL A 24 -89.65 -28.30 20.87
C VAL A 24 -89.25 -29.15 19.68
N ALA A 25 -89.70 -28.75 18.52
CA ALA A 25 -89.21 -29.18 17.26
C ALA A 25 -87.68 -28.85 17.20
N VAL A 26 -86.88 -29.89 17.29
CA VAL A 26 -85.43 -29.77 17.06
C VAL A 26 -85.25 -29.40 15.57
N MET A 27 -85.31 -28.10 15.27
CA MET A 27 -84.65 -27.61 14.03
C MET A 27 -83.18 -27.87 14.17
N GLY A 28 -82.64 -28.88 13.49
CA GLY A 28 -81.21 -29.15 13.36
C GLY A 28 -80.56 -27.92 12.71
N ALA A 29 -80.13 -26.98 13.54
CA ALA A 29 -79.33 -25.88 13.09
C ALA A 29 -78.07 -26.47 12.43
N CYS A 30 -78.01 -26.47 11.11
CA CYS A 30 -76.76 -26.77 10.38
C CYS A 30 -75.67 -25.86 10.95
N LYS A 31 -74.80 -26.41 11.80
CA LYS A 31 -73.64 -25.66 12.30
C LYS A 31 -72.81 -25.20 11.08
N PRO A 32 -72.52 -23.93 10.93
CA PRO A 32 -71.74 -23.45 9.86
C PRO A 32 -70.34 -24.16 9.90
N LYS A 33 -69.88 -24.70 8.78
CA LYS A 33 -68.53 -25.27 8.68
C LYS A 33 -67.51 -24.17 8.79
N THR A 34 -66.67 -24.25 9.79
CA THR A 34 -65.59 -23.30 10.07
C THR A 34 -64.23 -23.95 9.85
N LEU A 35 -63.25 -23.16 9.39
CA LEU A 35 -61.87 -23.55 9.22
C LEU A 35 -60.98 -22.58 9.99
N LEU A 36 -60.10 -23.13 10.87
CA LEU A 36 -59.06 -22.37 11.53
C LEU A 36 -57.88 -22.23 10.61
N LEU A 37 -57.53 -21.00 10.26
CA LEU A 37 -56.32 -20.67 9.48
C LEU A 37 -55.24 -20.16 10.40
N THR A 38 -54.08 -20.81 10.40
CA THR A 38 -52.87 -20.35 11.06
C THR A 38 -51.84 -19.93 9.98
N VAL A 39 -51.36 -18.68 10.04
CA VAL A 39 -50.56 -18.08 8.99
C VAL A 39 -49.21 -17.59 9.51
N THR A 40 -48.17 -17.86 8.80
CA THR A 40 -46.80 -17.36 9.05
C THR A 40 -46.43 -16.32 7.97
N PRO A 41 -45.88 -15.16 8.32
CA PRO A 41 -45.56 -14.71 9.68
C PRO A 41 -46.85 -14.39 10.49
N SER A 42 -46.76 -14.38 11.82
CA SER A 42 -47.90 -14.12 12.74
C SER A 42 -48.48 -12.71 12.59
N THR A 43 -47.76 -11.80 11.93
CA THR A 43 -48.22 -10.45 11.57
C THR A 43 -49.18 -10.43 10.39
N THR A 44 -49.34 -11.55 9.68
CA THR A 44 -50.19 -11.65 8.48
C THR A 44 -51.65 -11.29 8.80
N ARG A 45 -52.19 -10.33 8.08
CA ARG A 45 -53.59 -9.96 8.11
C ARG A 45 -54.36 -10.89 7.19
N VAL A 46 -55.45 -11.44 7.70
CA VAL A 46 -56.33 -12.36 6.96
C VAL A 46 -57.63 -11.61 6.64
N TYR A 47 -57.91 -11.45 5.35
CA TYR A 47 -59.12 -10.76 4.89
C TYR A 47 -60.07 -11.73 4.19
N GLY A 48 -61.35 -11.61 4.49
CA GLY A 48 -62.41 -12.29 3.78
C GLY A 48 -63.13 -11.36 2.83
N THR A 49 -63.33 -11.79 1.58
CA THR A 49 -64.05 -10.98 0.58
C THR A 49 -65.56 -11.07 0.82
N THR A 50 -66.19 -9.94 1.03
CA THR A 50 -67.65 -9.79 1.16
C THR A 50 -68.20 -8.92 0.02
N PRO A 51 -69.54 -8.91 -0.24
CA PRO A 51 -70.12 -8.04 -1.26
C PRO A 51 -69.89 -6.53 -1.05
N ARG A 52 -69.52 -6.16 0.21
CA ARG A 52 -69.22 -4.76 0.59
C ARG A 52 -67.71 -4.45 0.60
N GLY A 53 -66.87 -5.39 0.14
CA GLY A 53 -65.40 -5.29 0.14
C GLY A 53 -64.72 -6.28 1.10
N ASP A 54 -63.41 -6.22 1.21
CA ASP A 54 -62.61 -7.09 2.06
C ASP A 54 -62.74 -6.69 3.55
N SER A 55 -63.04 -7.65 4.42
CA SER A 55 -63.11 -7.46 5.88
C SER A 55 -61.97 -8.21 6.57
N LEU A 56 -61.32 -7.58 7.57
CA LEU A 56 -60.27 -8.21 8.38
C LEU A 56 -60.91 -9.28 9.30
N LEU A 57 -60.48 -10.52 9.15
CA LEU A 57 -60.92 -11.67 9.94
C LEU A 57 -60.00 -11.96 11.15
N GLY A 58 -58.71 -11.63 11.02
CA GLY A 58 -57.71 -11.85 12.07
C GLY A 58 -56.29 -11.54 11.65
N ARG A 59 -55.37 -11.72 12.61
CA ARG A 59 -53.90 -11.61 12.36
C ARG A 59 -53.20 -12.87 12.86
N GLY A 60 -52.38 -13.47 12.01
CA GLY A 60 -51.68 -14.74 12.30
C GLY A 60 -52.59 -15.93 12.41
N GLN A 61 -53.82 -15.74 12.92
CA GLN A 61 -54.87 -16.73 13.00
C GLN A 61 -56.24 -16.10 12.67
N ALA A 62 -57.10 -16.88 12.02
CA ALA A 62 -58.47 -16.47 11.75
C ALA A 62 -59.38 -17.69 11.63
N THR A 63 -60.57 -17.59 12.16
CA THR A 63 -61.63 -18.60 11.97
C THR A 63 -62.54 -18.11 10.82
N VAL A 64 -62.63 -18.92 9.79
CA VAL A 64 -63.38 -18.58 8.56
C VAL A 64 -64.62 -19.45 8.47
N VAL A 65 -65.78 -18.83 8.25
CA VAL A 65 -67.02 -19.53 7.92
C VAL A 65 -67.05 -19.81 6.40
N LEU A 66 -67.14 -21.07 6.03
CA LEU A 66 -67.06 -21.50 4.63
C LEU A 66 -68.46 -21.57 4.01
N LYS A 67 -68.61 -20.94 2.82
CA LYS A 67 -69.84 -20.96 2.02
C LYS A 67 -69.82 -22.09 1.02
N ASP A 68 -70.99 -22.49 0.48
CA ASP A 68 -71.12 -23.53 -0.54
C ASP A 68 -70.41 -23.17 -1.84
N GLU A 69 -70.50 -21.92 -2.26
CA GLU A 69 -69.82 -21.33 -3.43
C GLU A 69 -68.32 -21.08 -3.30
N GLY A 70 -67.79 -21.41 -2.08
CA GLY A 70 -66.40 -21.08 -1.70
C GLY A 70 -66.29 -19.70 -1.06
N THR A 71 -65.22 -19.55 -0.25
CA THR A 71 -64.90 -18.30 0.46
C THR A 71 -63.52 -17.86 0.06
N ARG A 72 -63.38 -16.69 -0.60
CA ARG A 72 -62.08 -16.13 -0.98
C ARG A 72 -61.48 -15.44 0.24
N ILE A 73 -60.25 -15.84 0.55
CA ILE A 73 -59.45 -15.29 1.64
C ILE A 73 -58.16 -14.76 1.08
N THR A 74 -57.82 -13.54 1.47
CA THR A 74 -56.54 -12.86 1.08
C THR A 74 -55.66 -12.73 2.34
N PHE A 75 -54.41 -13.14 2.20
CA PHE A 75 -53.39 -13.10 3.20
C PHE A 75 -52.41 -11.98 2.82
N ASN A 76 -52.20 -11.02 3.74
CA ASN A 76 -51.33 -9.88 3.49
C ASN A 76 -50.43 -9.61 4.70
N ALA A 77 -49.12 -9.54 4.48
CA ALA A 77 -48.14 -9.14 5.50
C ALA A 77 -47.14 -8.17 4.87
N ASP A 78 -46.69 -7.21 5.68
CA ASP A 78 -45.72 -6.21 5.22
C ASP A 78 -44.41 -6.90 4.81
N GLY A 79 -43.92 -6.59 3.62
CA GLY A 79 -42.72 -7.19 3.03
C GLY A 79 -42.97 -8.53 2.31
N TYR A 80 -44.18 -9.07 2.33
CA TYR A 80 -44.50 -10.32 1.63
C TYR A 80 -45.47 -10.11 0.48
N ARG A 81 -45.36 -10.97 -0.53
CA ARG A 81 -46.32 -10.97 -1.64
C ARG A 81 -47.66 -11.48 -1.16
N PRO A 82 -48.77 -10.71 -1.32
CA PRO A 82 -50.09 -11.15 -0.93
C PRO A 82 -50.51 -12.43 -1.67
N VAL A 83 -51.20 -13.32 -0.96
CA VAL A 83 -51.73 -14.57 -1.51
C VAL A 83 -53.23 -14.60 -1.32
N SER A 84 -53.98 -14.89 -2.39
CA SER A 84 -55.43 -15.12 -2.29
C SER A 84 -55.75 -16.57 -2.66
N ARG A 85 -56.60 -17.20 -1.84
CA ARG A 85 -57.06 -18.59 -2.05
C ARG A 85 -58.55 -18.70 -1.79
N VAL A 86 -59.24 -19.51 -2.56
CA VAL A 86 -60.64 -19.87 -2.33
C VAL A 86 -60.69 -21.15 -1.51
N PHE A 87 -61.36 -21.12 -0.39
CA PHE A 87 -61.61 -22.27 0.50
C PHE A 87 -63.03 -22.74 0.37
N THR A 88 -63.22 -24.06 0.32
CA THR A 88 -64.49 -24.73 0.17
C THR A 88 -64.83 -25.52 1.44
N LYS A 89 -66.07 -26.03 1.54
CA LYS A 89 -66.47 -26.90 2.65
C LYS A 89 -65.62 -28.18 2.78
N ALA A 90 -64.95 -28.61 1.70
CA ALA A 90 -64.04 -29.74 1.72
C ALA A 90 -62.77 -29.41 2.55
N ASP A 91 -62.27 -28.19 2.50
CA ASP A 91 -61.11 -27.76 3.26
C ASP A 91 -61.37 -27.74 4.78
N ALA A 92 -62.66 -27.71 5.23
CA ALA A 92 -63.03 -27.77 6.64
C ALA A 92 -62.84 -29.16 7.27
N GLN A 93 -62.60 -30.21 6.48
CA GLN A 93 -62.41 -31.57 7.00
C GLN A 93 -61.12 -31.69 7.85
N SER A 94 -60.10 -30.88 7.57
CA SER A 94 -58.86 -30.83 8.33
C SER A 94 -58.97 -30.04 9.66
N GLY A 95 -60.05 -29.27 9.87
CA GLY A 95 -60.28 -28.45 11.06
C GLY A 95 -59.29 -27.25 11.19
N GLU A 96 -58.04 -27.44 10.90
CA GLU A 96 -56.97 -26.41 10.86
C GLU A 96 -56.16 -26.49 9.58
N LEU A 97 -55.81 -25.34 9.00
CA LEU A 97 -54.88 -25.24 7.88
C LEU A 97 -53.78 -24.25 8.20
N ARG A 98 -52.55 -24.63 7.97
CA ARG A 98 -51.37 -23.77 8.10
C ARG A 98 -50.88 -23.28 6.74
N LEU A 99 -50.64 -21.99 6.62
CA LEU A 99 -50.15 -21.36 5.39
C LEU A 99 -48.98 -20.46 5.74
N ALA A 100 -47.93 -20.47 4.87
CA ALA A 100 -46.79 -19.56 4.99
C ALA A 100 -46.71 -18.63 3.77
N LEU A 101 -46.56 -17.34 4.03
CA LEU A 101 -46.14 -16.39 3.01
C LEU A 101 -44.61 -16.48 2.89
N THR A 102 -44.12 -16.89 1.75
CA THR A 102 -42.69 -17.17 1.56
C THR A 102 -42.03 -16.24 0.54
N ALA A 103 -42.78 -15.73 -0.43
CA ALA A 103 -42.24 -14.79 -1.41
C ALA A 103 -42.25 -13.38 -0.85
N TRP A 104 -41.11 -12.71 -0.93
CA TRP A 104 -40.97 -11.32 -0.53
C TRP A 104 -41.55 -10.38 -1.59
N ARG A 105 -42.12 -9.28 -1.14
CA ARG A 105 -42.53 -8.14 -1.97
C ARG A 105 -42.41 -6.87 -1.16
N PHE A 106 -41.50 -5.99 -1.57
CA PHE A 106 -41.25 -4.75 -0.86
C PHE A 106 -40.96 -3.61 -1.85
N GLN A 107 -41.05 -2.38 -1.37
CA GLN A 107 -40.92 -1.19 -2.18
C GLN A 107 -39.47 -0.69 -2.13
N ILE A 108 -38.91 -0.36 -3.30
CA ILE A 108 -37.66 0.33 -3.50
C ILE A 108 -37.95 1.79 -3.89
N ASN A 109 -37.31 2.73 -3.19
CA ASN A 109 -37.33 4.15 -3.52
C ASN A 109 -35.93 4.63 -3.79
N VAL A 110 -35.73 5.37 -4.88
CA VAL A 110 -34.41 5.84 -5.34
C VAL A 110 -34.41 7.36 -5.48
N ASP A 111 -33.35 7.98 -4.96
CA ASP A 111 -33.07 9.40 -5.09
C ASP A 111 -31.60 9.59 -5.56
N PRO A 112 -31.33 10.43 -6.59
CA PRO A 112 -32.27 11.25 -7.33
C PRO A 112 -33.16 10.44 -8.29
N PHE A 113 -34.33 11.01 -8.62
CA PHE A 113 -35.40 10.31 -9.35
C PHE A 113 -35.04 9.87 -10.77
N ASP A 114 -34.00 10.46 -11.36
CA ASP A 114 -33.47 10.18 -12.70
C ASP A 114 -32.32 9.16 -12.70
N ALA A 115 -32.02 8.55 -11.54
CA ALA A 115 -31.09 7.42 -11.47
C ALA A 115 -31.70 6.18 -12.13
N GLU A 116 -30.92 5.47 -12.92
CA GLU A 116 -31.32 4.21 -13.52
C GLU A 116 -31.19 3.07 -12.52
N SER A 117 -32.27 2.30 -12.36
CA SER A 117 -32.30 1.10 -11.53
C SER A 117 -32.44 -0.14 -12.37
N ARG A 118 -31.64 -1.17 -12.08
CA ARG A 118 -31.68 -2.48 -12.74
C ARG A 118 -31.82 -3.59 -11.71
N VAL A 119 -32.67 -4.54 -11.98
CA VAL A 119 -32.79 -5.79 -11.20
C VAL A 119 -32.38 -6.94 -12.11
N ASP A 120 -31.31 -7.66 -11.72
CA ASP A 120 -30.69 -8.69 -12.54
C ASP A 120 -30.45 -8.26 -14.01
N GLY A 121 -29.99 -7.02 -14.19
CA GLY A 121 -29.74 -6.40 -15.48
C GLY A 121 -30.96 -5.79 -16.20
N VAL A 122 -32.20 -6.03 -15.71
CA VAL A 122 -33.44 -5.51 -16.32
C VAL A 122 -33.77 -4.15 -15.72
N VAL A 123 -33.92 -3.14 -16.59
CA VAL A 123 -34.28 -1.77 -16.18
C VAL A 123 -35.65 -1.76 -15.49
N GLN A 124 -35.74 -1.06 -14.38
CA GLN A 124 -36.95 -0.86 -13.61
C GLN A 124 -37.51 0.57 -13.82
N PRO A 125 -38.81 0.81 -13.52
CA PRO A 125 -39.34 2.15 -13.50
C PRO A 125 -38.51 3.06 -12.58
N SER A 126 -38.27 4.30 -13.02
CA SER A 126 -37.51 5.27 -12.24
C SER A 126 -38.21 5.65 -10.93
N ARG A 127 -37.44 6.03 -9.91
CA ARG A 127 -37.85 6.54 -8.59
C ARG A 127 -38.43 5.51 -7.62
N SER A 128 -39.43 4.73 -8.00
CA SER A 128 -40.09 3.80 -7.08
C SER A 128 -40.64 2.59 -7.82
N PHE A 129 -40.32 1.42 -7.33
CA PHE A 129 -40.83 0.16 -7.89
C PHE A 129 -40.91 -0.92 -6.80
N THR A 130 -41.64 -1.98 -7.11
CA THR A 130 -41.77 -3.12 -6.21
C THR A 130 -40.80 -4.23 -6.63
N LEU A 131 -40.04 -4.77 -5.67
CA LEU A 131 -39.14 -5.90 -5.87
C LEU A 131 -39.75 -7.17 -5.30
N ASP A 132 -39.90 -8.20 -6.15
CA ASP A 132 -40.29 -9.53 -5.77
C ASP A 132 -39.06 -10.45 -5.64
N VAL A 133 -38.96 -11.21 -4.53
CA VAL A 133 -37.92 -12.22 -4.34
C VAL A 133 -38.59 -13.53 -3.91
N GLU A 134 -38.59 -14.53 -4.79
CA GLU A 134 -39.14 -15.84 -4.48
C GLU A 134 -38.30 -16.54 -3.43
N ARG A 135 -38.93 -17.49 -2.70
CA ARG A 135 -38.21 -18.32 -1.74
C ARG A 135 -37.02 -19.05 -2.37
N ASP A 136 -35.91 -19.10 -1.64
CA ASP A 136 -34.65 -19.72 -2.05
C ASP A 136 -34.05 -19.14 -3.35
N LYS A 137 -34.43 -17.89 -3.66
CA LYS A 137 -33.91 -17.10 -4.77
C LYS A 137 -33.20 -15.86 -4.25
N SER A 138 -32.31 -15.33 -5.10
CA SER A 138 -31.69 -14.02 -4.91
C SER A 138 -32.01 -13.08 -6.05
N ARG A 139 -31.95 -11.77 -5.78
CA ARG A 139 -32.05 -10.69 -6.75
C ARG A 139 -30.94 -9.67 -6.51
N THR A 140 -30.34 -9.17 -7.56
CA THR A 140 -29.33 -8.12 -7.49
C THR A 140 -29.91 -6.82 -8.02
N LEU A 141 -29.97 -5.81 -7.15
CA LEU A 141 -30.34 -4.44 -7.51
C LEU A 141 -29.05 -3.65 -7.78
N GLU A 142 -29.00 -2.98 -8.91
CA GLU A 142 -27.97 -2.02 -9.29
C GLU A 142 -28.63 -0.65 -9.56
N ILE A 143 -28.09 0.42 -8.96
CA ILE A 143 -28.55 1.79 -9.13
C ILE A 143 -27.37 2.62 -9.63
N THR A 144 -27.55 3.26 -10.78
CA THR A 144 -26.50 4.03 -11.44
C THR A 144 -27.00 5.40 -11.87
N LYS A 145 -26.10 6.39 -11.80
CA LYS A 145 -26.29 7.71 -12.41
C LYS A 145 -24.91 8.26 -12.78
N PRO A 146 -24.74 8.84 -13.98
CA PRO A 146 -23.48 9.46 -14.37
C PRO A 146 -22.98 10.46 -13.32
N GLY A 147 -21.72 10.33 -12.92
CA GLY A 147 -21.07 11.17 -11.92
C GLY A 147 -21.41 10.86 -10.46
N PHE A 148 -22.12 9.78 -10.19
CA PHE A 148 -22.35 9.27 -8.86
C PHE A 148 -21.81 7.85 -8.69
N ARG A 149 -21.43 7.50 -7.47
CA ARG A 149 -21.04 6.14 -7.12
C ARG A 149 -22.23 5.21 -7.29
N ARG A 150 -22.04 4.14 -8.04
CA ARG A 150 -23.07 3.10 -8.20
C ARG A 150 -23.34 2.38 -6.88
N ILE A 151 -24.60 1.99 -6.67
CA ILE A 151 -25.01 1.15 -5.56
C ILE A 151 -25.36 -0.24 -6.10
N VAL A 152 -24.80 -1.28 -5.50
CA VAL A 152 -25.16 -2.67 -5.80
C VAL A 152 -25.58 -3.34 -4.53
N LYS A 153 -26.80 -3.93 -4.50
CA LYS A 153 -27.32 -4.65 -3.34
C LYS A 153 -27.94 -5.97 -3.78
N ARG A 154 -27.58 -7.04 -3.11
CA ARG A 154 -28.13 -8.36 -3.30
C ARG A 154 -29.14 -8.69 -2.18
N TYR A 155 -30.30 -9.19 -2.57
CA TYR A 155 -31.34 -9.68 -1.68
C TYR A 155 -31.42 -11.19 -1.80
N GLU A 156 -31.38 -11.88 -0.68
CA GLU A 156 -31.43 -13.34 -0.60
C GLU A 156 -32.57 -13.76 0.32
N ASN A 157 -33.60 -14.39 -0.25
CA ASN A 157 -34.77 -14.88 0.50
C ASN A 157 -34.51 -16.32 0.94
N LEU A 158 -33.73 -16.47 2.01
CA LEU A 158 -33.37 -17.75 2.61
C LEU A 158 -34.26 -18.05 3.82
N GLU A 159 -34.27 -19.32 4.24
CA GLU A 159 -35.00 -19.72 5.45
C GLU A 159 -34.48 -18.95 6.68
N GLY A 160 -35.42 -18.45 7.50
CA GLY A 160 -35.09 -17.65 8.69
C GLY A 160 -34.80 -16.16 8.44
N THR A 161 -34.69 -15.72 7.18
CA THR A 161 -34.52 -14.30 6.85
C THR A 161 -35.87 -13.57 6.77
N GLN A 162 -35.87 -12.27 7.10
CA GLN A 162 -37.07 -11.44 7.02
C GLN A 162 -36.96 -10.42 5.88
N PRO A 163 -38.06 -10.15 5.15
CA PRO A 163 -38.06 -9.15 4.10
C PRO A 163 -37.95 -7.73 4.67
N PRO A 164 -37.30 -6.79 3.95
CA PRO A 164 -37.54 -5.39 4.19
C PRO A 164 -38.97 -5.01 3.80
N THR A 165 -39.49 -3.92 4.38
CA THR A 165 -40.82 -3.39 4.01
C THR A 165 -40.71 -2.30 2.96
N ILE A 166 -39.82 -1.36 3.18
CA ILE A 166 -39.48 -0.26 2.26
C ILE A 166 -37.97 -0.03 2.36
N GLU A 167 -37.30 0.03 1.23
CA GLU A 167 -35.92 0.46 1.16
C GLU A 167 -35.77 1.77 0.40
N ARG A 168 -34.88 2.63 0.91
CA ARG A 168 -34.57 3.92 0.32
C ARG A 168 -33.08 3.97 0.00
N PHE A 169 -32.77 4.30 -1.25
CA PHE A 169 -31.41 4.50 -1.72
C PHE A 169 -31.23 5.95 -2.14
N GLN A 170 -30.17 6.55 -1.65
CA GLN A 170 -29.77 7.90 -2.02
C GLN A 170 -28.36 7.86 -2.57
N LEU A 171 -28.21 8.31 -3.81
CA LEU A 171 -26.89 8.49 -4.42
C LEU A 171 -26.36 9.86 -3.95
N THR A 172 -25.41 9.85 -3.04
CA THR A 172 -24.79 11.05 -2.47
C THR A 172 -23.35 11.22 -2.92
N ASP A 173 -22.60 10.13 -2.94
CA ASP A 173 -21.18 10.17 -3.27
C ASP A 173 -20.99 10.39 -4.78
N ARG A 174 -20.18 11.38 -5.12
CA ARG A 174 -19.73 11.56 -6.51
C ARG A 174 -18.75 10.47 -6.88
N ALA A 175 -18.61 10.20 -8.16
CA ALA A 175 -17.67 9.21 -8.66
C ALA A 175 -16.79 9.78 -9.76
N VAL A 176 -15.49 9.45 -9.68
CA VAL A 176 -14.50 9.69 -10.75
C VAL A 176 -14.04 8.34 -11.27
N LEU A 177 -14.20 8.10 -12.56
CA LEU A 177 -13.59 6.97 -13.23
C LEU A 177 -12.12 7.30 -13.50
N LEU A 178 -11.22 6.74 -12.69
CA LEU A 178 -9.78 6.90 -12.82
C LEU A 178 -9.22 5.74 -13.65
N THR A 179 -8.50 6.07 -14.72
CA THR A 179 -7.67 5.11 -15.47
C THR A 179 -6.19 5.42 -15.24
N VAL A 180 -5.37 4.39 -15.14
CA VAL A 180 -3.94 4.55 -14.87
C VAL A 180 -3.09 3.75 -15.85
N ALA A 181 -1.91 4.24 -16.13
CA ALA A 181 -0.92 3.60 -16.98
C ALA A 181 0.47 3.68 -16.32
N PRO A 182 1.38 2.76 -16.66
CA PRO A 182 1.24 1.59 -17.53
C PRO A 182 0.42 0.45 -16.88
N ALA A 183 0.09 -0.60 -17.64
CA ALA A 183 -0.66 -1.77 -17.16
C ALA A 183 0.01 -2.44 -15.93
N GLY A 184 -0.78 -2.96 -14.99
CA GLY A 184 -0.29 -3.49 -13.71
C GLY A 184 -0.05 -2.40 -12.65
N THR A 185 -0.68 -1.23 -12.82
CA THR A 185 -0.64 -0.13 -11.85
C THR A 185 -1.80 -0.23 -10.88
N THR A 186 -1.52 -0.22 -9.59
CA THR A 186 -2.50 -0.30 -8.50
C THR A 186 -2.96 1.08 -8.09
N ILE A 187 -4.26 1.23 -7.86
CA ILE A 187 -4.90 2.43 -7.35
C ILE A 187 -5.26 2.19 -5.88
N GLU A 188 -4.82 3.06 -5.00
CA GLU A 188 -5.06 2.99 -3.55
C GLU A 188 -5.85 4.21 -3.06
N VAL A 189 -6.78 3.96 -2.13
CA VAL A 189 -7.50 4.99 -1.37
C VAL A 189 -7.34 4.70 0.12
N ALA A 190 -6.87 5.67 0.88
CA ALA A 190 -6.56 5.51 2.31
C ALA A 190 -5.67 4.28 2.59
N GLY A 191 -4.67 4.03 1.72
CA GLY A 191 -3.73 2.90 1.84
C GLY A 191 -4.30 1.52 1.50
N LYS A 192 -5.54 1.44 0.98
CA LYS A 192 -6.17 0.19 0.56
C LYS A 192 -6.29 0.14 -0.97
N PRO A 193 -5.94 -0.98 -1.62
CA PRO A 193 -6.13 -1.14 -3.05
C PRO A 193 -7.64 -1.17 -3.38
N VAL A 194 -8.04 -0.34 -4.35
CA VAL A 194 -9.42 -0.25 -4.83
C VAL A 194 -9.58 -0.68 -6.28
N GLY A 195 -8.48 -0.82 -7.02
CA GLY A 195 -8.47 -1.33 -8.39
C GLY A 195 -7.08 -1.41 -8.99
N GLU A 196 -6.98 -2.09 -10.13
CA GLU A 196 -5.80 -2.18 -10.96
C GLU A 196 -6.13 -1.66 -12.36
N ASN A 197 -5.30 -0.80 -12.92
CA ASN A 197 -5.45 -0.14 -14.22
C ASN A 197 -6.66 0.82 -14.33
N ALA A 198 -7.75 0.55 -13.63
CA ALA A 198 -8.90 1.44 -13.54
C ALA A 198 -9.67 1.22 -12.22
N ALA A 199 -10.27 2.30 -11.70
CA ALA A 199 -11.15 2.24 -10.55
C ALA A 199 -12.17 3.38 -10.57
N GLU A 200 -13.35 3.14 -10.00
CA GLU A 200 -14.31 4.16 -9.65
C GLU A 200 -14.01 4.70 -8.25
N ILE A 201 -13.62 5.95 -8.17
CA ILE A 201 -13.25 6.63 -6.92
C ILE A 201 -14.45 7.39 -6.38
N ALA A 202 -14.93 6.99 -5.20
CA ALA A 202 -16.01 7.68 -4.50
C ALA A 202 -15.50 8.95 -3.80
N ILE A 203 -16.22 10.06 -4.00
CA ILE A 203 -15.95 11.34 -3.34
C ILE A 203 -17.20 11.74 -2.56
N PRO A 204 -17.16 11.67 -1.21
CA PRO A 204 -18.28 12.11 -0.38
C PRO A 204 -18.57 13.61 -0.55
N PRO A 205 -19.82 14.04 -0.40
CA PRO A 205 -20.20 15.45 -0.52
C PRO A 205 -19.40 16.35 0.42
N GLY A 206 -18.86 17.45 -0.11
CA GLY A 206 -18.08 18.42 0.66
C GLY A 206 -16.72 17.93 1.16
N GLN A 207 -16.20 16.83 0.64
CA GLN A 207 -14.95 16.22 1.07
C GLN A 207 -13.98 16.02 -0.08
N CYS A 208 -12.73 15.71 0.30
CA CYS A 208 -11.68 15.29 -0.63
C CYS A 208 -11.32 13.83 -0.40
N THR A 209 -11.11 13.08 -1.48
CA THR A 209 -10.55 11.73 -1.46
C THR A 209 -9.14 11.76 -2.03
N ALA A 210 -8.16 11.37 -1.21
CA ALA A 210 -6.78 11.21 -1.65
C ALA A 210 -6.61 9.83 -2.30
N VAL A 211 -6.06 9.85 -3.51
CA VAL A 211 -5.76 8.65 -4.30
C VAL A 211 -4.25 8.56 -4.48
N ARG A 212 -3.70 7.40 -4.24
CA ARG A 212 -2.31 7.08 -4.49
C ARG A 212 -2.22 6.01 -5.58
N VAL A 213 -1.38 6.25 -6.57
CA VAL A 213 -1.17 5.37 -7.72
C VAL A 213 0.23 4.80 -7.63
N VAL A 214 0.35 3.47 -7.57
CA VAL A 214 1.61 2.78 -7.30
C VAL A 214 1.88 1.65 -8.29
N ARG A 215 3.16 1.49 -8.63
CA ARG A 215 3.67 0.35 -9.39
C ARG A 215 5.14 0.14 -9.06
N PRO A 216 5.61 -1.11 -8.87
CA PRO A 216 7.04 -1.39 -8.72
C PRO A 216 7.87 -0.80 -9.84
N GLY A 217 8.99 -0.15 -9.51
CA GLY A 217 9.87 0.51 -10.49
C GLY A 217 9.39 1.88 -10.99
N PHE A 218 8.32 2.43 -10.41
CA PHE A 218 7.86 3.78 -10.71
C PHE A 218 7.72 4.62 -9.45
N MET A 219 7.88 5.92 -9.59
CA MET A 219 7.56 6.88 -8.54
C MET A 219 6.05 6.90 -8.31
N PRO A 220 5.57 6.77 -7.08
CA PRO A 220 4.14 6.89 -6.78
C PRO A 220 3.64 8.30 -7.07
N VAL A 221 2.39 8.39 -7.56
CA VAL A 221 1.70 9.66 -7.79
C VAL A 221 0.53 9.75 -6.81
N GLU A 222 0.41 10.88 -6.13
CA GLU A 222 -0.70 11.20 -5.25
C GLU A 222 -1.54 12.32 -5.84
N LYS A 223 -2.87 12.16 -5.83
CA LYS A 223 -3.82 13.15 -6.31
C LYS A 223 -5.03 13.21 -5.41
N GLN A 224 -5.56 14.41 -5.19
CA GLN A 224 -6.78 14.62 -4.44
C GLN A 224 -7.93 14.96 -5.40
N TYR A 225 -9.08 14.34 -5.15
CA TYR A 225 -10.34 14.64 -5.81
C TYR A 225 -11.30 15.20 -4.75
N CYS A 226 -11.78 16.41 -4.97
CA CYS A 226 -12.62 17.13 -4.03
C CYS A 226 -13.96 17.48 -4.65
N GLU A 227 -15.03 17.46 -3.83
CA GLU A 227 -16.38 17.85 -4.26
C GLU A 227 -16.95 18.86 -3.25
N GLY A 228 -17.63 19.90 -3.75
CA GLY A 228 -18.32 20.91 -2.95
C GLY A 228 -17.92 22.34 -3.26
N ALA A 229 -18.54 23.26 -2.54
CA ALA A 229 -18.31 24.69 -2.70
C ALA A 229 -16.84 25.06 -2.35
N GLY A 230 -16.21 25.82 -3.25
CA GLY A 230 -14.81 26.24 -3.09
C GLY A 230 -13.78 25.35 -3.79
N PHE A 231 -14.18 24.21 -4.34
CA PHE A 231 -13.32 23.36 -5.17
C PHE A 231 -13.61 23.57 -6.67
N ALA A 232 -12.64 23.20 -7.51
CA ALA A 232 -12.85 23.16 -8.95
C ALA A 232 -13.90 22.08 -9.29
N GLU A 233 -14.60 22.26 -10.42
CA GLU A 233 -15.57 21.27 -10.89
C GLU A 233 -14.94 19.89 -11.04
N LEU A 234 -15.58 18.88 -10.45
CA LEU A 234 -15.08 17.52 -10.43
C LEU A 234 -15.19 16.90 -11.83
N LYS A 235 -14.07 16.56 -12.44
CA LYS A 235 -14.04 15.79 -13.69
C LYS A 235 -14.47 14.35 -13.42
N LEU A 236 -15.47 13.87 -14.16
CA LEU A 236 -16.01 12.51 -13.99
C LEU A 236 -15.07 11.41 -14.49
N THR A 237 -14.09 11.77 -15.32
CA THR A 237 -13.05 10.85 -15.82
C THR A 237 -11.69 11.51 -15.68
N ASP A 238 -10.70 10.72 -15.30
CA ASP A 238 -9.31 11.18 -15.23
C ASP A 238 -8.33 10.06 -15.62
N LYS A 239 -7.14 10.48 -16.08
CA LYS A 239 -6.07 9.57 -16.46
C LYS A 239 -4.78 9.98 -15.77
N ILE A 240 -4.14 9.04 -15.07
CA ILE A 240 -2.82 9.21 -14.48
C ILE A 240 -1.85 8.25 -15.17
N GLU A 241 -0.73 8.78 -15.65
CA GLU A 241 0.35 8.01 -16.25
C GLU A 241 1.62 8.13 -15.41
N LEU A 242 2.09 7.00 -14.89
CA LEU A 242 3.36 6.94 -14.19
C LEU A 242 4.49 6.98 -15.22
N ARG A 243 5.31 8.02 -15.19
CA ARG A 243 6.43 8.23 -16.11
C ARG A 243 7.78 8.18 -15.40
N ASP A 244 7.85 8.73 -14.19
CA ASP A 244 9.08 8.75 -13.42
C ASP A 244 9.37 7.35 -12.86
N ARG A 245 10.60 6.90 -13.05
CA ARG A 245 11.05 5.57 -12.60
C ARG A 245 11.66 5.65 -11.21
N MET A 246 11.73 4.51 -10.54
CA MET A 246 12.39 4.35 -9.26
C MET A 246 13.16 3.04 -9.23
N VAL A 247 14.41 3.10 -8.74
CA VAL A 247 15.25 1.92 -8.49
C VAL A 247 15.45 1.79 -6.98
N ALA A 248 15.05 0.67 -6.41
CA ALA A 248 15.42 0.30 -5.05
C ALA A 248 16.86 -0.22 -5.06
N LEU A 249 17.81 0.66 -4.75
CA LEU A 249 19.24 0.37 -4.76
C LEU A 249 19.68 -0.11 -3.38
N ALA A 250 20.35 -1.24 -3.32
CA ALA A 250 21.05 -1.72 -2.13
C ALA A 250 22.54 -1.90 -2.45
N ALA A 251 23.41 -1.66 -1.47
CA ALA A 251 24.84 -1.81 -1.59
C ALA A 251 25.39 -2.87 -0.63
N GLU A 252 26.38 -3.59 -1.08
CA GLU A 252 27.20 -4.50 -0.26
C GLU A 252 28.66 -4.04 -0.33
N PRO A 253 29.30 -3.68 0.83
CA PRO A 253 28.78 -3.76 2.20
C PRO A 253 27.68 -2.74 2.50
N ALA A 254 26.80 -3.04 3.47
CA ALA A 254 25.72 -2.15 3.88
C ALA A 254 26.19 -0.81 4.50
N THR A 255 27.48 -0.68 4.75
CA THR A 255 28.13 0.56 5.19
C THR A 255 28.54 1.48 4.02
N ALA A 256 28.29 1.07 2.77
CA ALA A 256 28.64 1.87 1.61
C ALA A 256 27.79 3.12 1.51
N ASP A 257 28.40 4.25 1.25
CA ASP A 257 27.75 5.52 1.02
C ASP A 257 27.25 5.62 -0.42
N ILE A 258 26.02 6.08 -0.57
CA ILE A 258 25.34 6.24 -1.85
C ILE A 258 25.23 7.75 -2.15
N PHE A 259 25.69 8.13 -3.32
CA PHE A 259 25.65 9.50 -3.84
C PHE A 259 24.79 9.55 -5.09
N VAL A 260 23.90 10.51 -5.16
CA VAL A 260 23.09 10.80 -6.35
C VAL A 260 23.40 12.22 -6.82
N ALA A 261 23.75 12.37 -8.10
CA ALA A 261 24.18 13.66 -8.67
C ALA A 261 25.25 14.35 -7.80
N GLY A 262 26.23 13.61 -7.32
CA GLY A 262 27.35 14.08 -6.51
C GLY A 262 27.06 14.35 -5.03
N ARG A 263 25.82 14.23 -4.56
CA ARG A 263 25.43 14.44 -3.14
C ARG A 263 25.20 13.11 -2.45
N LYS A 264 25.75 12.95 -1.23
CA LYS A 264 25.44 11.80 -0.37
C LYS A 264 23.98 11.85 0.03
N VAL A 265 23.24 10.77 -0.26
CA VAL A 265 21.79 10.66 0.02
C VAL A 265 21.47 9.61 1.09
N ALA A 266 22.29 8.56 1.19
CA ALA A 266 22.06 7.48 2.15
C ALA A 266 23.33 6.63 2.35
N THR A 267 23.23 5.64 3.24
CA THR A 267 24.21 4.56 3.44
C THR A 267 23.47 3.23 3.33
N GLY A 268 24.02 2.29 2.59
CA GLY A 268 23.54 0.92 2.43
C GLY A 268 22.40 0.74 1.45
N GLN A 269 21.34 1.56 1.51
CA GLN A 269 20.19 1.45 0.61
C GLN A 269 19.51 2.80 0.35
N PHE A 270 18.97 2.96 -0.86
CA PHE A 270 18.26 4.18 -1.25
C PHE A 270 17.34 3.95 -2.45
N ASN A 271 16.17 4.60 -2.47
CA ASN A 271 15.29 4.62 -3.62
C ASN A 271 15.67 5.77 -4.55
N VAL A 272 16.31 5.44 -5.66
CA VAL A 272 16.79 6.40 -6.67
C VAL A 272 15.63 6.76 -7.59
N ALA A 273 15.24 8.04 -7.61
CA ALA A 273 14.24 8.57 -8.53
C ALA A 273 14.89 8.98 -9.86
N ILE A 274 14.32 8.54 -10.98
CA ILE A 274 14.76 8.87 -12.34
C ILE A 274 13.60 9.50 -13.09
N ARG A 275 13.67 10.80 -13.32
CA ARG A 275 12.63 11.54 -14.04
C ARG A 275 12.56 11.11 -15.50
N ALA A 276 11.37 11.13 -16.07
CA ALA A 276 11.15 10.86 -17.46
C ALA A 276 12.00 11.81 -18.34
N GLY A 277 12.65 11.26 -19.36
CA GLY A 277 13.53 12.00 -20.27
C GLY A 277 14.94 12.30 -19.73
N THR A 278 15.31 11.86 -18.51
CA THR A 278 16.61 12.16 -17.91
C THR A 278 17.43 10.92 -17.56
N CYS A 279 18.74 11.14 -17.36
CA CYS A 279 19.63 10.15 -16.75
C CYS A 279 20.02 10.61 -15.33
N THR A 280 20.25 9.66 -14.44
CA THR A 280 20.67 9.90 -13.06
C THR A 280 21.94 9.09 -12.79
N GLU A 281 23.05 9.79 -12.47
CA GLU A 281 24.28 9.14 -12.04
C GLU A 281 24.22 8.83 -10.55
N VAL A 282 24.61 7.60 -10.21
CA VAL A 282 24.76 7.11 -8.85
C VAL A 282 26.18 6.63 -8.64
N ARG A 283 26.84 7.12 -7.61
CA ARG A 283 28.16 6.66 -7.16
C ARG A 283 28.03 6.00 -5.78
N ILE A 284 28.66 4.83 -5.65
CA ILE A 284 28.61 4.01 -4.43
C ILE A 284 30.04 3.76 -3.99
N GLU A 285 30.34 4.10 -2.74
CA GLU A 285 31.70 3.97 -2.22
C GLU A 285 31.70 3.56 -0.74
N ALA A 286 32.72 2.77 -0.36
CA ALA A 286 32.99 2.41 1.02
C ALA A 286 34.52 2.35 1.25
N PRO A 287 35.01 2.64 2.47
CA PRO A 287 36.42 2.45 2.81
C PRO A 287 36.87 1.01 2.51
N ALA A 288 38.04 0.85 1.94
CA ALA A 288 38.62 -0.45 1.54
C ALA A 288 37.90 -1.18 0.39
N PHE A 289 37.03 -0.49 -0.33
CA PHE A 289 36.35 -1.05 -1.49
C PHE A 289 36.49 -0.13 -2.72
N SER A 290 36.41 -0.73 -3.89
CA SER A 290 36.44 -0.01 -5.17
C SER A 290 35.11 0.71 -5.40
N THR A 291 35.18 1.99 -5.75
CA THR A 291 34.00 2.81 -6.05
C THR A 291 33.28 2.28 -7.30
N GLN A 292 31.96 2.15 -7.21
CA GLN A 292 31.11 1.78 -8.34
C GLN A 292 30.28 2.99 -8.80
N ARG A 293 30.10 3.09 -10.12
CA ARG A 293 29.22 4.09 -10.74
C ARG A 293 28.13 3.39 -11.54
N ARG A 294 26.92 3.93 -11.48
CA ARG A 294 25.75 3.49 -12.24
C ARG A 294 25.12 4.72 -12.86
N GLU A 295 24.63 4.56 -14.07
CA GLU A 295 23.83 5.56 -14.74
C GLU A 295 22.49 4.93 -15.12
N TYR A 296 21.39 5.51 -14.64
CA TYR A 296 20.04 5.07 -14.96
C TYR A 296 19.40 6.12 -15.84
N CYS A 297 19.03 5.74 -17.06
CA CYS A 297 18.41 6.63 -18.05
C CYS A 297 16.95 6.25 -18.28
N ASN A 298 16.02 7.19 -18.04
CA ASN A 298 14.59 7.05 -18.31
C ASN A 298 14.22 7.82 -19.59
N GLN A 299 14.85 7.43 -20.70
CA GLN A 299 14.69 8.02 -22.03
C GLN A 299 14.17 6.96 -23.01
N ASP A 300 13.59 7.42 -24.12
CA ASP A 300 13.21 6.53 -25.21
C ASP A 300 14.45 5.81 -25.75
N ASN A 301 14.34 4.50 -25.96
CA ASN A 301 15.42 3.61 -26.41
C ASN A 301 16.58 3.39 -25.42
N SER A 302 16.48 3.82 -24.16
CA SER A 302 17.43 3.43 -23.12
C SER A 302 17.25 1.97 -22.68
N GLN A 303 18.27 1.40 -22.04
CA GLN A 303 18.14 0.06 -21.47
C GLN A 303 17.04 0.03 -20.38
N PRO A 304 16.33 -1.11 -20.21
CA PRO A 304 15.33 -1.24 -19.17
C PRO A 304 15.91 -0.95 -17.78
N ILE A 305 15.29 -0.04 -17.05
CA ILE A 305 15.69 0.28 -15.68
C ILE A 305 15.15 -0.82 -14.76
N PRO A 306 16.02 -1.50 -13.96
CA PRO A 306 15.56 -2.46 -12.97
C PRO A 306 14.76 -1.73 -11.88
N PHE A 307 13.80 -2.41 -11.27
CA PHE A 307 13.11 -1.86 -10.11
C PHE A 307 13.87 -2.07 -8.79
N GLU A 308 14.77 -3.07 -8.76
CA GLU A 308 15.69 -3.37 -7.67
C GLU A 308 17.06 -3.69 -8.21
N GLU A 309 18.12 -3.20 -7.56
CA GLU A 309 19.49 -3.54 -7.87
C GLU A 309 20.34 -3.68 -6.61
N MET A 310 21.07 -4.79 -6.50
CA MET A 310 22.09 -4.99 -5.47
C MET A 310 23.47 -4.75 -6.08
N VAL A 311 24.18 -3.72 -5.61
CA VAL A 311 25.53 -3.41 -6.05
C VAL A 311 26.55 -3.93 -5.03
N LYS A 312 27.33 -4.93 -5.43
CA LYS A 312 28.44 -5.46 -4.63
C LYS A 312 29.72 -4.73 -4.98
N LEU A 313 30.34 -4.11 -3.98
CA LEU A 313 31.63 -3.48 -4.13
C LEU A 313 32.75 -4.52 -3.99
N GLY A 314 33.68 -4.52 -4.94
CA GLY A 314 34.91 -5.31 -4.84
C GLY A 314 35.89 -4.73 -3.81
N ARG A 315 36.77 -5.56 -3.26
CA ARG A 315 37.87 -5.08 -2.40
C ARG A 315 38.81 -4.17 -3.17
N ASP A 316 39.29 -3.14 -2.50
CA ASP A 316 40.30 -2.22 -3.07
C ASP A 316 41.72 -2.77 -2.81
N GLU A 317 42.35 -3.29 -3.85
CA GLU A 317 43.71 -3.83 -3.76
C GLU A 317 44.73 -2.79 -3.27
N ALA A 318 44.61 -1.52 -3.68
CA ALA A 318 45.48 -0.45 -3.23
C ALA A 318 45.31 -0.21 -1.72
N TRP A 319 44.11 -0.34 -1.21
CA TRP A 319 43.86 -0.27 0.24
C TRP A 319 44.52 -1.42 0.98
N ASP A 320 44.35 -2.65 0.50
CA ASP A 320 44.90 -3.85 1.14
C ASP A 320 46.45 -3.88 1.13
N LEU A 321 47.06 -3.27 0.12
CA LEU A 321 48.53 -3.17 -0.03
C LEU A 321 49.12 -1.88 0.51
N SER A 322 48.40 -1.13 1.31
CA SER A 322 48.81 0.10 1.97
C SER A 322 48.33 0.16 3.43
N MET A 323 48.90 1.07 4.16
CA MET A 323 48.45 1.40 5.53
C MET A 323 48.30 2.91 5.68
N ALA A 324 47.36 3.33 6.52
CA ALA A 324 47.27 4.73 6.96
C ALA A 324 48.57 5.09 7.67
N SER A 325 49.14 6.23 7.38
CA SER A 325 50.43 6.62 7.92
C SER A 325 50.50 8.14 8.12
N ASP A 326 50.89 8.53 9.30
CA ASP A 326 51.28 9.90 9.67
C ASP A 326 52.56 10.35 8.98
N GLN A 327 53.29 9.40 8.35
CA GLN A 327 54.49 9.69 7.60
C GLN A 327 54.26 10.07 6.13
N ALA A 328 53.04 9.83 5.62
CA ALA A 328 52.69 10.17 4.26
C ALA A 328 52.64 11.69 4.07
N ASN A 329 53.35 12.20 3.08
CA ASN A 329 53.39 13.62 2.67
C ASN A 329 53.87 14.62 3.74
N VAL A 330 54.44 14.13 4.85
CA VAL A 330 54.97 14.95 5.94
C VAL A 330 56.49 15.07 5.87
N ASN A 331 57.05 16.21 6.27
CA ASN A 331 58.48 16.40 6.42
C ASN A 331 58.98 15.94 7.76
N PHE A 332 59.80 14.91 7.79
CA PHE A 332 60.44 14.40 8.99
C PHE A 332 61.87 14.92 9.09
N THR A 333 62.17 15.66 10.13
CA THR A 333 63.54 16.11 10.41
C THR A 333 64.25 15.09 11.31
N ILE A 334 65.37 14.60 10.85
CA ILE A 334 66.17 13.59 11.50
C ILE A 334 67.54 14.21 11.84
N GLU A 335 67.90 14.19 13.13
CA GLU A 335 69.20 14.61 13.58
C GLU A 335 70.21 13.48 13.46
N VAL A 336 71.34 13.78 12.89
CA VAL A 336 72.42 12.79 12.70
C VAL A 336 73.26 12.67 13.99
N GLY A 337 73.56 11.44 14.38
CA GLY A 337 74.41 11.19 15.55
C GLY A 337 75.75 11.94 15.49
N SER A 338 76.17 12.52 16.60
CA SER A 338 77.36 13.40 16.69
C SER A 338 78.67 12.74 16.29
N GLN A 339 78.70 11.44 16.17
CA GLN A 339 79.90 10.65 15.80
C GLN A 339 79.98 10.40 14.27
N ARG A 340 78.95 10.83 13.51
CA ARG A 340 78.91 10.60 12.05
C ARG A 340 79.30 11.84 11.27
N SER A 341 80.08 11.63 10.24
CA SER A 341 80.35 12.69 9.25
C SER A 341 79.14 12.94 8.33
N ALA A 342 79.08 14.14 7.74
CA ALA A 342 78.06 14.44 6.72
C ALA A 342 78.15 13.47 5.52
N ASP A 343 79.36 13.05 5.16
CA ASP A 343 79.63 12.10 4.06
C ASP A 343 79.07 10.71 4.39
N ASP A 344 79.24 10.21 5.64
CA ASP A 344 78.72 8.90 6.06
C ASP A 344 77.17 8.95 6.16
N ALA A 345 76.62 10.02 6.67
CA ALA A 345 75.19 10.25 6.72
C ALA A 345 74.60 10.24 5.31
N TRP A 346 75.21 10.98 4.41
CA TRP A 346 74.74 11.04 3.01
C TRP A 346 74.80 9.67 2.32
N LYS A 347 75.88 8.93 2.45
CA LYS A 347 76.01 7.57 1.92
C LYS A 347 74.93 6.65 2.47
N THR A 348 74.69 6.72 3.77
CA THR A 348 73.65 5.89 4.46
C THR A 348 72.25 6.22 3.89
N ILE A 349 71.89 7.50 3.80
CA ILE A 349 70.60 7.94 3.24
C ILE A 349 70.49 7.45 1.80
N SER A 350 71.49 7.74 0.97
CA SER A 350 71.50 7.36 -0.45
C SER A 350 71.33 5.86 -0.63
N GLN A 351 72.02 5.04 0.18
CA GLN A 351 71.91 3.58 0.13
C GLN A 351 70.50 3.09 0.51
N ILE A 352 69.87 3.63 1.55
CA ILE A 352 68.52 3.23 1.96
C ILE A 352 67.51 3.62 0.86
N VAL A 353 67.64 4.84 0.33
CA VAL A 353 66.73 5.32 -0.72
C VAL A 353 66.87 4.49 -1.98
N THR A 354 68.10 4.20 -2.43
CA THR A 354 68.33 3.41 -3.66
C THR A 354 67.95 1.94 -3.52
N ASN A 355 67.89 1.41 -2.32
CA ASN A 355 67.34 0.07 -2.12
C ASN A 355 65.83 -0.02 -2.41
N SER A 356 65.12 1.10 -2.31
CA SER A 356 63.67 1.16 -2.48
C SER A 356 63.24 1.87 -3.77
N PHE A 357 64.06 2.71 -4.35
CA PHE A 357 63.80 3.50 -5.56
C PHE A 357 64.92 3.40 -6.55
N ASP A 358 64.65 2.83 -7.72
CA ASP A 358 65.65 2.57 -8.77
C ASP A 358 66.14 3.83 -9.46
N VAL A 359 65.35 4.90 -9.47
CA VAL A 359 65.68 6.12 -10.24
C VAL A 359 65.85 7.30 -9.29
N LEU A 360 67.03 7.92 -9.33
CA LEU A 360 67.27 9.22 -8.73
C LEU A 360 67.12 10.29 -9.82
N GLU A 361 66.15 11.18 -9.65
CA GLU A 361 65.87 12.26 -10.59
C GLU A 361 66.82 13.45 -10.38
N VAL A 362 67.10 13.75 -9.11
CA VAL A 362 68.06 14.77 -8.71
C VAL A 362 68.89 14.21 -7.53
N THR A 363 70.20 14.38 -7.61
CA THR A 363 71.10 14.09 -6.49
C THR A 363 72.21 15.14 -6.48
N ASP A 364 72.28 15.88 -5.39
CA ASP A 364 73.32 16.90 -5.16
C ASP A 364 73.84 16.76 -3.70
N LYS A 365 75.00 16.21 -3.58
CA LYS A 365 75.66 15.97 -2.29
C LYS A 365 76.07 17.28 -1.63
N GLU A 366 76.45 18.31 -2.41
CA GLU A 366 76.93 19.57 -1.86
C GLU A 366 75.83 20.34 -1.16
N THR A 367 74.67 20.40 -1.77
CA THR A 367 73.47 21.02 -1.18
C THR A 367 72.66 20.06 -0.28
N GLY A 368 73.04 18.78 -0.23
CA GLY A 368 72.34 17.78 0.56
C GLY A 368 70.88 17.51 0.04
N TYR A 369 70.67 17.66 -1.25
CA TYR A 369 69.37 17.45 -1.91
C TYR A 369 69.34 16.15 -2.70
N LEU A 370 68.33 15.31 -2.44
CA LEU A 370 68.06 14.12 -3.21
C LEU A 370 66.56 14.02 -3.48
N ARG A 371 66.19 13.74 -4.70
CA ARG A 371 64.81 13.44 -5.12
C ARG A 371 64.81 12.22 -6.03
N THR A 372 63.97 11.22 -5.70
CA THR A 372 63.77 10.08 -6.59
C THR A 372 62.76 10.42 -7.69
N GLY A 373 62.80 9.67 -8.78
CA GLY A 373 61.69 9.60 -9.70
C GLY A 373 60.46 9.02 -9.01
N TRP A 374 59.31 9.21 -9.64
CA TRP A 374 58.10 8.57 -9.15
C TRP A 374 58.18 7.04 -9.36
N ASN A 375 57.96 6.26 -8.30
CA ASN A 375 57.67 4.84 -8.40
C ASN A 375 56.17 4.66 -8.51
N VAL A 376 55.68 4.02 -9.58
CA VAL A 376 54.24 3.93 -9.92
C VAL A 376 53.76 2.51 -9.75
N ARG A 377 52.68 2.36 -9.02
CA ARG A 377 51.95 1.08 -8.89
C ARG A 377 50.56 1.25 -9.43
N ARG A 378 50.18 0.43 -10.42
CA ARG A 378 48.85 0.40 -11.02
C ARG A 378 47.96 -0.65 -10.36
N PHE A 379 46.74 -0.28 -10.13
CA PHE A 379 45.63 -1.14 -9.67
C PHE A 379 44.53 -1.12 -10.71
N SER A 380 43.51 -1.91 -10.54
CA SER A 380 42.38 -2.03 -11.48
C SER A 380 41.65 -0.71 -11.73
N ASP A 381 41.49 0.12 -10.73
CA ASP A 381 40.66 1.34 -10.73
C ASP A 381 41.43 2.60 -10.32
N LYS A 382 42.73 2.48 -10.01
CA LYS A 382 43.57 3.62 -9.58
C LYS A 382 45.03 3.43 -9.81
N VAL A 383 45.79 4.53 -9.74
CA VAL A 383 47.22 4.54 -9.80
C VAL A 383 47.80 5.22 -8.56
N ILE A 384 48.74 4.58 -7.90
CA ILE A 384 49.47 5.15 -6.78
C ILE A 384 50.88 5.47 -7.24
N ARG A 385 51.40 6.68 -6.94
CA ARG A 385 52.76 7.06 -7.16
C ARG A 385 53.42 7.51 -5.86
N THR A 386 54.65 7.10 -5.65
CA THR A 386 55.40 7.38 -4.44
C THR A 386 56.81 7.83 -4.80
N ARG A 387 57.35 8.83 -4.12
CA ARG A 387 58.77 9.26 -4.23
C ARG A 387 59.29 9.73 -2.89
N VAL A 388 60.62 9.78 -2.76
CA VAL A 388 61.32 10.33 -1.60
C VAL A 388 62.00 11.64 -2.01
N ILE A 389 61.94 12.59 -1.10
CA ILE A 389 62.64 13.88 -1.17
C ILE A 389 63.46 14.03 0.12
N VAL A 390 64.77 14.21 -0.02
CA VAL A 390 65.68 14.49 1.11
C VAL A 390 66.27 15.89 0.89
N LYS A 391 66.38 16.63 2.00
CA LYS A 391 67.01 17.97 2.02
C LYS A 391 67.89 18.08 3.27
N LEU A 392 69.06 18.67 3.14
CA LEU A 392 69.82 19.15 4.31
C LEU A 392 68.98 20.25 4.98
N ALA A 393 68.66 20.06 6.28
CA ALA A 393 67.89 21.00 7.06
C ALA A 393 68.77 21.93 7.90
N ASP A 394 69.86 21.39 8.43
CA ASP A 394 70.83 22.12 9.21
C ASP A 394 72.22 21.41 9.11
N ALA A 395 73.29 22.17 9.11
CA ALA A 395 74.65 21.65 9.09
C ALA A 395 75.24 21.50 10.47
N ASN A 396 74.71 22.24 11.49
CA ASN A 396 75.23 22.20 12.85
C ASN A 396 74.14 22.51 13.90
N PRO A 397 73.51 21.53 14.56
CA PRO A 397 73.75 20.10 14.38
C PRO A 397 73.27 19.57 13.04
N LEU A 398 73.93 18.57 12.52
CA LEU A 398 73.61 18.00 11.20
C LEU A 398 72.25 17.37 11.20
N LYS A 399 71.35 17.89 10.34
CA LYS A 399 69.96 17.42 10.24
C LYS A 399 69.53 17.29 8.75
N TYR A 400 68.78 16.23 8.48
CA TYR A 400 68.15 16.05 7.18
C TYR A 400 66.62 16.02 7.36
N THR A 401 65.94 16.64 6.42
CA THR A 401 64.47 16.51 6.28
C THR A 401 64.18 15.49 5.19
N ILE A 402 63.36 14.51 5.49
CA ILE A 402 62.91 13.49 4.57
C ILE A 402 61.38 13.57 4.42
N LYS A 403 60.93 13.56 3.18
CA LYS A 403 59.49 13.47 2.84
C LYS A 403 59.25 12.27 1.95
N LEU A 404 58.31 11.37 2.36
CA LEU A 404 57.79 10.31 1.53
C LEU A 404 56.49 10.84 0.90
N ALA A 405 56.58 11.29 -0.34
CA ALA A 405 55.39 11.78 -1.06
C ALA A 405 54.62 10.57 -1.62
N SER A 406 53.35 10.49 -1.24
CA SER A 406 52.39 9.47 -1.67
C SER A 406 51.20 10.15 -2.31
N GLU A 407 50.88 9.81 -3.53
CA GLU A 407 49.80 10.41 -4.31
C GLU A 407 48.98 9.32 -5.00
N LYS A 408 47.70 9.58 -5.20
CA LYS A 408 46.80 8.70 -5.92
C LYS A 408 46.05 9.39 -7.04
N SER A 409 45.77 8.66 -8.10
CA SER A 409 44.76 8.99 -9.11
C SER A 409 43.66 7.94 -9.05
N ASP A 410 42.38 8.35 -9.06
CA ASP A 410 41.24 7.44 -9.19
C ASP A 410 40.93 7.10 -10.67
N ASP A 411 41.82 7.49 -11.60
CA ASP A 411 41.86 7.01 -12.97
C ASP A 411 42.95 5.94 -13.12
N GLY A 412 42.54 4.67 -13.26
CA GLY A 412 43.47 3.55 -13.46
C GLY A 412 44.35 3.65 -14.71
N ARG A 413 44.08 4.60 -15.60
CA ARG A 413 44.87 4.87 -16.83
C ARG A 413 45.86 6.01 -16.68
N ALA A 414 45.79 6.78 -15.57
CA ALA A 414 46.68 7.92 -15.35
C ALA A 414 48.13 7.54 -15.52
N THR A 415 48.91 8.40 -16.18
CA THR A 415 50.35 8.26 -16.37
C THR A 415 51.10 9.18 -15.39
N VAL A 416 52.39 8.96 -15.21
CA VAL A 416 53.25 9.80 -14.35
C VAL A 416 53.20 11.27 -14.76
N LYS A 417 52.89 11.57 -16.03
CA LYS A 417 52.91 12.92 -16.59
C LYS A 417 51.59 13.69 -16.35
N ASP A 418 50.52 13.02 -15.94
CA ASP A 418 49.22 13.61 -15.78
C ASP A 418 49.08 14.14 -14.32
N ASP A 419 49.93 15.09 -13.94
CA ASP A 419 50.03 15.59 -12.54
C ASP A 419 48.70 16.09 -12.00
N GLU A 420 47.84 16.65 -12.84
CA GLU A 420 46.53 17.16 -12.49
C GLU A 420 45.54 16.07 -12.07
N LEU A 421 45.78 14.81 -12.43
CA LEU A 421 44.94 13.66 -12.05
C LEU A 421 45.35 13.09 -10.70
N PHE A 422 46.49 13.51 -10.13
CA PHE A 422 46.99 13.01 -8.86
C PHE A 422 46.68 13.97 -7.70
N ARG A 423 46.40 13.39 -6.58
CA ARG A 423 46.20 14.10 -5.30
C ARG A 423 46.93 13.39 -4.15
N GLU A 424 47.33 14.14 -3.14
CA GLU A 424 47.95 13.57 -1.93
C GLU A 424 47.11 12.42 -1.38
N TRP A 425 47.81 11.35 -0.99
CA TRP A 425 47.19 10.19 -0.35
C TRP A 425 47.79 10.00 1.04
N ASP A 426 46.90 9.84 2.03
CA ASP A 426 47.21 9.71 3.45
C ASP A 426 47.70 8.30 3.84
N ARG A 427 47.97 7.46 2.88
CA ARG A 427 48.45 6.09 3.04
C ARG A 427 49.79 5.88 2.35
N VAL A 428 50.55 4.93 2.87
CA VAL A 428 51.83 4.50 2.33
C VAL A 428 51.70 3.05 1.90
N LEU A 429 52.22 2.71 0.71
CA LEU A 429 52.32 1.32 0.28
C LEU A 429 53.20 0.54 1.26
N LEU A 430 52.77 -0.67 1.61
CA LEU A 430 53.43 -1.53 2.64
C LEU A 430 54.93 -1.73 2.40
N GLN A 431 55.38 -1.71 1.14
CA GLN A 431 56.77 -1.82 0.79
C GLN A 431 57.63 -0.62 1.24
N TYR A 432 57.04 0.53 1.56
CA TYR A 432 57.73 1.76 2.01
C TYR A 432 57.47 2.09 3.46
N LYS A 433 56.70 1.26 4.19
CA LYS A 433 56.19 1.55 5.56
C LYS A 433 57.31 1.84 6.57
N ASP A 434 58.46 1.20 6.41
CA ASP A 434 59.57 1.28 7.36
C ASP A 434 60.71 2.23 6.92
N LEU A 435 60.61 2.83 5.73
CA LEU A 435 61.70 3.60 5.12
C LEU A 435 62.21 4.75 6.01
N ILE A 436 61.31 5.59 6.51
CA ILE A 436 61.68 6.74 7.36
C ILE A 436 62.27 6.28 8.68
N ASN A 437 61.68 5.24 9.28
CA ASN A 437 62.18 4.67 10.52
C ASN A 437 63.56 4.04 10.35
N GLU A 438 63.82 3.40 9.21
CA GLU A 438 65.14 2.85 8.90
C GLU A 438 66.18 3.96 8.79
N VAL A 439 65.88 5.04 8.02
CA VAL A 439 66.81 6.18 7.93
C VAL A 439 67.05 6.77 9.33
N GLN A 440 66.01 6.99 10.10
CA GLN A 440 66.14 7.55 11.44
C GLN A 440 67.00 6.66 12.37
N SER A 441 66.80 5.35 12.35
CA SER A 441 67.53 4.43 13.20
C SER A 441 69.01 4.30 12.79
N ARG A 442 69.30 4.39 11.49
CA ARG A 442 70.66 4.25 10.97
C ARG A 442 71.47 5.55 10.96
N LEU A 443 70.82 6.70 11.15
CA LEU A 443 71.54 7.99 11.26
C LEU A 443 71.84 8.41 12.70
N ARG A 444 71.09 7.88 13.64
CA ARG A 444 71.37 8.04 15.09
C ARG A 444 72.55 7.14 15.49
#